data_89f10ff73866e09ca5445cea55919070
#
_entry.id   89f10ff73866e09ca5445cea55919070
#
_cell.length_a   1.000
_cell.length_b   1.000
_cell.length_c   1.000
_cell.angle_alpha   90.00
_cell.angle_beta   90.00
_cell.angle_gamma   90.00
#
_symmetry.space_group_name_H-M   'P 1'
#
loop_
_entity.id
_entity.type
_entity.pdbx_description
1 polymer ?
#
loop_
_entity_poly.entity_id
_entity_poly.type
_entity_poly.pdbx_seq_one_letter_code
_entity_poly.pdbx_strand_id
1 'polypeptide(L)'
;MTQPHPQFSIDRLPQVKAATGYPRATLYAKIKVGLFVRPVAIGARAVGWPAHEVAAMNAARICGKSDDEIRALVARLEADRKALVPGGGQ
;
A
#
# COMPACT_ATOMS: atom_id res chain seq x y z
N MET A 1 12.82 -21.44 -15.50
CA MET A 1 13.41 -20.46 -14.95
C MET A 1 12.57 -19.61 -14.10
N THR A 2 13.07 -19.23 -13.13
CA THR A 2 12.30 -18.54 -12.20
C THR A 2 12.36 -17.09 -12.37
N GLN A 3 11.23 -16.49 -12.44
CA GLN A 3 11.17 -15.10 -12.48
C GLN A 3 11.27 -14.59 -11.08
N PRO A 4 12.08 -13.65 -10.82
CA PRO A 4 11.99 -13.00 -9.54
C PRO A 4 10.63 -12.37 -9.44
N HIS A 5 9.96 -12.65 -8.37
CA HIS A 5 8.66 -12.06 -8.13
C HIS A 5 8.83 -10.90 -7.21
N PRO A 6 8.64 -9.71 -7.67
CA PRO A 6 8.76 -8.56 -6.79
C PRO A 6 7.53 -8.43 -5.92
N GLN A 7 7.28 -9.44 -5.10
CA GLN A 7 6.13 -9.41 -4.21
C GLN A 7 6.14 -8.18 -3.32
N PHE A 8 7.32 -7.73 -2.98
CA PHE A 8 7.48 -6.60 -2.09
C PHE A 8 8.12 -5.43 -2.78
N SER A 9 7.79 -5.26 -4.04
CA SER A 9 8.23 -4.08 -4.75
C SER A 9 7.53 -2.84 -4.21
N ILE A 10 8.13 -1.70 -4.46
CA ILE A 10 7.64 -0.43 -3.95
C ILE A 10 7.26 0.46 -5.11
N ASP A 11 6.05 1.00 -5.04
CA ASP A 11 5.57 1.96 -6.02
C ASP A 11 5.79 3.37 -5.52
N ARG A 12 6.20 4.23 -6.42
CA ARG A 12 6.31 5.66 -6.12
C ARG A 12 4.99 6.34 -6.42
N LEU A 13 4.88 7.59 -6.01
CA LEU A 13 3.63 8.33 -6.12
C LEU A 13 3.02 8.30 -7.53
N PRO A 14 3.78 8.54 -8.61
CA PRO A 14 3.17 8.49 -9.94
C PRO A 14 2.53 7.14 -10.25
N GLN A 15 3.16 6.05 -9.82
CA GLN A 15 2.63 4.71 -10.05
C GLN A 15 1.37 4.48 -9.23
N VAL A 16 1.34 4.93 -7.98
CA VAL A 16 0.18 4.78 -7.13
C VAL A 16 -0.99 5.58 -7.67
N LYS A 17 -0.73 6.80 -8.13
CA LYS A 17 -1.76 7.62 -8.74
C LYS A 17 -2.35 6.93 -9.97
N ALA A 18 -1.49 6.36 -10.80
CA ALA A 18 -1.95 5.64 -12.00
C ALA A 18 -2.74 4.40 -11.63
N ALA A 19 -2.29 3.66 -10.63
CA ALA A 19 -2.94 2.41 -10.24
C ALA A 19 -4.28 2.65 -9.58
N THR A 20 -4.41 3.73 -8.79
CA THR A 20 -5.64 3.97 -8.03
C THR A 20 -6.59 4.92 -8.73
N GLY A 21 -6.09 5.73 -9.65
CA GLY A 21 -6.88 6.77 -10.27
C GLY A 21 -7.07 8.01 -9.40
N TYR A 22 -6.44 8.07 -8.23
CA TYR A 22 -6.58 9.22 -7.34
C TYR A 22 -5.55 10.29 -7.68
N PRO A 23 -5.96 11.55 -7.74
CA PRO A 23 -4.98 12.64 -7.72
C PRO A 23 -4.25 12.66 -6.39
N ARG A 24 -3.11 13.32 -6.35
CA ARG A 24 -2.30 13.37 -5.13
C ARG A 24 -3.10 13.84 -3.92
N ALA A 25 -3.84 14.94 -4.06
CA ALA A 25 -4.59 15.49 -2.93
C ALA A 25 -5.62 14.50 -2.40
N THR A 26 -6.30 13.80 -3.32
CA THR A 26 -7.30 12.82 -2.93
C THR A 26 -6.63 11.64 -2.23
N LEU A 27 -5.50 11.18 -2.76
CA LEU A 27 -4.78 10.07 -2.15
C LEU A 27 -4.40 10.39 -0.71
N TYR A 28 -3.80 11.54 -0.48
CA TYR A 28 -3.40 11.92 0.87
C TYR A 28 -4.57 12.19 1.79
N ALA A 29 -5.68 12.68 1.25
CA ALA A 29 -6.91 12.82 2.05
C ALA A 29 -7.42 11.46 2.50
N LYS A 30 -7.37 10.44 1.63
CA LYS A 30 -7.76 9.09 1.99
C LYS A 30 -6.84 8.51 3.07
N ILE A 31 -5.55 8.74 2.94
CA ILE A 31 -4.59 8.28 3.95
C ILE A 31 -4.92 8.88 5.31
N LYS A 32 -5.22 10.16 5.32
CA LYS A 32 -5.48 10.88 6.57
C LYS A 32 -6.67 10.30 7.34
N VAL A 33 -7.67 9.81 6.63
CA VAL A 33 -8.87 9.26 7.29
C VAL A 33 -8.86 7.74 7.37
N GLY A 34 -7.73 7.11 7.07
CA GLY A 34 -7.59 5.67 7.22
C GLY A 34 -8.15 4.84 6.09
N LEU A 35 -8.42 5.46 4.95
CA LEU A 35 -8.98 4.76 3.80
C LEU A 35 -7.95 4.38 2.75
N PHE A 36 -6.68 4.62 3.02
CA PHE A 36 -5.59 4.15 2.18
C PHE A 36 -4.36 3.98 3.06
N VAL A 37 -3.50 3.05 2.67
CA VAL A 37 -2.29 2.75 3.46
C VAL A 37 -1.31 3.91 3.39
N ARG A 38 -0.58 4.12 4.47
CA ARG A 38 0.43 5.18 4.54
C ARG A 38 1.67 4.77 3.77
N PRO A 39 2.36 5.74 3.17
CA PRO A 39 3.62 5.41 2.52
C PRO A 39 4.69 5.05 3.54
N VAL A 40 5.72 4.37 3.08
CA VAL A 40 6.88 4.06 3.90
C VAL A 40 8.06 4.88 3.42
N ALA A 41 8.94 5.22 4.34
CA ALA A 41 10.15 5.96 3.99
C ALA A 41 11.13 5.02 3.30
N ILE A 42 11.64 5.42 2.16
CA ILE A 42 12.62 4.61 1.43
C ILE A 42 13.93 5.37 1.21
N GLY A 43 14.04 6.54 1.81
CA GLY A 43 15.23 7.35 1.75
C GLY A 43 15.00 8.61 2.54
N ALA A 44 15.97 9.50 2.52
CA ALA A 44 15.92 10.69 3.35
C ALA A 44 14.70 11.55 3.04
N ARG A 45 14.32 11.63 1.78
CA ARG A 45 13.19 12.45 1.35
C ARG A 45 12.31 11.72 0.37
N ALA A 46 12.39 10.40 0.40
CA ALA A 46 11.65 9.60 -0.55
C ALA A 46 10.72 8.68 0.18
N VAL A 47 9.51 8.56 -0.34
CA VAL A 47 8.53 7.62 0.19
C VAL A 47 7.99 6.78 -0.94
N GLY A 48 7.46 5.63 -0.59
CA GLY A 48 6.81 4.76 -1.54
C GLY A 48 5.77 3.91 -0.84
N TRP A 49 5.04 3.17 -1.62
CA TRP A 49 3.98 2.30 -1.11
C TRP A 49 4.30 0.87 -1.51
N PRO A 50 4.15 -0.09 -0.59
CA PRO A 50 4.30 -1.49 -0.99
C PRO A 50 3.30 -1.82 -2.10
N ALA A 51 3.80 -2.36 -3.19
CA ALA A 51 2.94 -2.60 -4.36
C ALA A 51 1.81 -3.58 -4.05
N HIS A 52 2.09 -4.59 -3.23
CA HIS A 52 1.05 -5.55 -2.88
C HIS A 52 -0.07 -4.92 -2.05
N GLU A 53 0.25 -3.89 -1.27
CA GLU A 53 -0.78 -3.18 -0.50
C GLU A 53 -1.64 -2.33 -1.41
N VAL A 54 -1.04 -1.67 -2.40
CA VAL A 54 -1.81 -0.91 -3.38
C VAL A 54 -2.77 -1.83 -4.12
N ALA A 55 -2.29 -3.01 -4.51
CA ALA A 55 -3.14 -3.99 -5.17
C ALA A 55 -4.29 -4.44 -4.28
N ALA A 56 -4.01 -4.67 -2.99
CA ALA A 56 -5.05 -5.08 -2.05
C ALA A 56 -6.10 -3.98 -1.87
N MET A 57 -5.68 -2.72 -1.82
CA MET A 57 -6.62 -1.61 -1.72
C MET A 57 -7.52 -1.53 -2.93
N ASN A 58 -6.94 -1.69 -4.12
CA ASN A 58 -7.73 -1.69 -5.34
C ASN A 58 -8.73 -2.86 -5.36
N ALA A 59 -8.28 -4.03 -4.95
CA ALA A 59 -9.16 -5.20 -4.89
C ALA A 59 -10.34 -4.95 -3.95
N ALA A 60 -10.09 -4.34 -2.81
CA ALA A 60 -11.17 -4.05 -1.86
C ALA A 60 -12.18 -3.07 -2.46
N ARG A 61 -11.70 -2.07 -3.19
CA ARG A 61 -12.59 -1.13 -3.86
C ARG A 61 -13.43 -1.81 -4.93
N ILE A 62 -12.78 -2.65 -5.72
CA ILE A 62 -13.47 -3.38 -6.80
C ILE A 62 -14.53 -4.30 -6.23
N CYS A 63 -14.24 -4.92 -5.08
CA CYS A 63 -15.20 -5.79 -4.39
C CYS A 63 -16.34 -5.02 -3.73
N GLY A 64 -16.24 -3.72 -3.61
CA GLY A 64 -17.28 -2.92 -2.98
C GLY A 64 -17.26 -2.96 -1.46
N LYS A 65 -16.10 -3.13 -0.86
CA LYS A 65 -16.00 -3.12 0.60
C LYS A 65 -16.40 -1.76 1.17
N SER A 66 -17.02 -1.81 2.34
CA SER A 66 -17.42 -0.58 3.03
C SER A 66 -16.19 0.16 3.55
N ASP A 67 -16.39 1.43 3.90
CA ASP A 67 -15.31 2.21 4.47
C ASP A 67 -14.74 1.57 5.74
N ASP A 68 -15.61 1.02 6.59
CA ASP A 68 -15.13 0.35 7.81
C ASP A 68 -14.30 -0.87 7.47
N GLU A 69 -14.73 -1.64 6.48
CA GLU A 69 -13.96 -2.80 6.04
C GLU A 69 -12.62 -2.39 5.46
N ILE A 70 -12.61 -1.30 4.71
CA ILE A 70 -11.36 -0.79 4.14
C ILE A 70 -10.42 -0.30 5.24
N ARG A 71 -10.96 0.40 6.26
CA ARG A 71 -10.12 0.82 7.38
C ARG A 71 -9.52 -0.37 8.12
N ALA A 72 -10.29 -1.43 8.29
CA ALA A 72 -9.77 -2.65 8.91
C ALA A 72 -8.68 -3.27 8.07
N LEU A 73 -8.85 -3.28 6.76
CA LEU A 73 -7.83 -3.78 5.85
C LEU A 73 -6.55 -2.95 5.93
N VAL A 74 -6.68 -1.63 5.94
CA VAL A 74 -5.52 -0.75 6.08
C VAL A 74 -4.75 -1.06 7.36
N ALA A 75 -5.46 -1.18 8.47
CA ALA A 75 -4.82 -1.46 9.75
C ALA A 75 -4.08 -2.80 9.70
N ARG A 76 -4.68 -3.80 9.10
CA ARG A 76 -4.05 -5.12 9.01
C ARG A 76 -2.83 -5.09 8.12
N LEU A 77 -2.94 -4.45 6.96
CA LEU A 77 -1.80 -4.38 6.03
C LEU A 77 -0.63 -3.66 6.66
N GLU A 78 -0.90 -2.57 7.36
CA GLU A 78 0.18 -1.83 8.01
C GLU A 78 0.79 -2.61 9.16
N ALA A 79 -0.03 -3.35 9.90
CA ALA A 79 0.47 -4.20 10.97
C ALA A 79 1.32 -5.34 10.43
N ASP A 80 0.92 -5.90 9.30
CA ASP A 80 1.63 -7.04 8.71
C ASP A 80 2.99 -6.64 8.15
N ARG A 81 3.28 -5.36 8.01
CA ARG A 81 4.57 -4.93 7.49
C ARG A 81 5.73 -5.45 8.33
N LYS A 82 5.53 -5.57 9.63
CA LYS A 82 6.58 -6.09 10.49
C LYS A 82 6.88 -7.55 10.24
N ALA A 83 5.90 -8.28 9.77
CA ALA A 83 6.07 -9.70 9.48
C ALA A 83 6.73 -9.94 8.13
N LEU A 84 6.95 -8.90 7.34
CA LEU A 84 7.59 -9.05 6.04
C LEU A 84 9.11 -9.13 6.14
N VAL A 85 9.67 -8.93 7.30
CA VAL A 85 11.12 -8.91 7.44
C VAL A 85 11.69 -10.27 7.10
N PRO A 86 12.39 -10.38 5.98
CA PRO A 86 12.91 -11.67 5.57
C PRO A 86 14.02 -12.08 6.49
N GLY A 87 14.09 -13.33 6.67
CA GLY A 87 15.13 -13.81 7.44
C GLY A 87 14.94 -13.52 8.88
N GLY A 88 13.85 -12.99 9.12
CA GLY A 88 13.54 -12.76 10.42
C GLY A 88 14.67 -12.26 11.04
N GLY A 89 15.09 -11.92 10.61
CA GLY A 89 16.01 -11.61 11.26
C GLY A 89 16.98 -12.51 11.50
N GLN A 90 17.13 -12.52 11.18
CA GLN A 90 17.86 -13.05 11.50
C GLN A 90 18.25 -12.80 11.89
#